data_2d7c7717879d2040eab93250077dca86
#
_entry.id   2d7c7717879d2040eab93250077dca86
#
_cell.length_a   1.000
_cell.length_b   1.000
_cell.length_c   1.000
_cell.angle_alpha   90.00
_cell.angle_beta   90.00
_cell.angle_gamma   90.00
#
_symmetry.space_group_name_H-M   'P 1'
#
loop_
_entity.id
_entity.type
_entity.pdbx_description
1 polymer ?
#
loop_
_entity_poly.entity_id
_entity_poly.type
_entity_poly.pdbx_seq_one_letter_code
_entity_poly.pdbx_strand_id
1 'polypeptide(L)'
;MTTPSHAIKRGVSLYSFQEEYFLRTLSVEDCIRIAGEIGARGIELIPEQMIPGFPHVSDEFVADWFSWMEQYGTTPVATDLFLDTKRYPDRWLTLEEQVASFHRDIDIAVRLGATVVRAIINTPPEVMEGAAPYAEEKGVRLLLEVHAPFHYEHPWILQHLEVMHRTGSPALGLMPDMGTFVERFPRVVSERALRNGAKP
;
A
#
# COMPACT_ATOMS: atom_id res chain seq x y z
N MET A 1 -31.60 -22.41 -6.36
CA MET A 1 -30.15 -22.40 -6.19
C MET A 1 -29.66 -21.08 -6.72
N THR A 2 -29.34 -20.14 -5.85
CA THR A 2 -28.78 -18.84 -6.22
C THR A 2 -27.30 -19.03 -6.53
N THR A 3 -26.90 -18.81 -7.77
CA THR A 3 -25.50 -18.78 -8.17
C THR A 3 -24.76 -17.76 -7.27
N PRO A 4 -23.65 -18.12 -6.63
CA PRO A 4 -22.90 -17.15 -5.85
C PRO A 4 -22.51 -16.00 -6.78
N SER A 5 -22.92 -14.79 -6.45
CA SER A 5 -22.48 -13.59 -7.13
C SER A 5 -20.97 -13.46 -6.91
N HIS A 6 -20.16 -13.77 -7.91
CA HIS A 6 -18.73 -13.47 -7.96
C HIS A 6 -18.50 -11.96 -8.17
N ALA A 7 -19.20 -11.13 -7.42
CA ALA A 7 -19.00 -9.70 -7.49
C ALA A 7 -17.57 -9.36 -7.03
N ILE A 8 -16.84 -8.62 -7.86
CA ILE A 8 -15.53 -8.08 -7.50
C ILE A 8 -15.69 -7.22 -6.24
N LYS A 9 -14.96 -7.58 -5.19
CA LYS A 9 -14.90 -6.77 -3.98
C LYS A 9 -14.12 -5.50 -4.25
N ARG A 10 -14.67 -4.36 -3.84
CA ARG A 10 -14.03 -3.05 -4.00
C ARG A 10 -13.45 -2.59 -2.67
N GLY A 11 -12.28 -1.99 -2.72
CA GLY A 11 -11.63 -1.31 -1.62
C GLY A 11 -11.27 0.13 -1.96
N VAL A 12 -10.86 0.88 -0.95
CA VAL A 12 -10.32 2.23 -1.07
C VAL A 12 -8.98 2.26 -0.34
N SER A 13 -7.96 2.78 -1.00
CA SER A 13 -6.76 3.22 -0.32
C SER A 13 -7.05 4.59 0.29
N LEU A 14 -6.76 4.74 1.57
CA LEU A 14 -6.91 6.03 2.26
C LEU A 14 -5.94 7.09 1.72
N TYR A 15 -4.98 6.70 0.88
CA TYR A 15 -4.19 7.63 0.06
C TYR A 15 -5.08 8.60 -0.73
N SER A 16 -6.27 8.14 -1.15
CA SER A 16 -7.24 8.98 -1.87
C SER A 16 -7.76 10.17 -1.06
N PHE A 17 -7.57 10.16 0.26
CA PHE A 17 -7.98 11.23 1.20
C PHE A 17 -6.77 11.93 1.82
N GLN A 18 -5.56 11.74 1.28
CA GLN A 18 -4.32 12.24 1.87
C GLN A 18 -4.34 13.76 2.06
N GLU A 19 -4.86 14.51 1.09
CA GLU A 19 -4.93 15.97 1.16
C GLU A 19 -5.88 16.43 2.27
N GLU A 20 -7.08 15.87 2.34
CA GLU A 20 -8.08 16.20 3.35
C GLU A 20 -7.61 15.82 4.76
N TYR A 21 -6.96 14.66 4.88
CA TYR A 21 -6.38 14.24 6.15
C TYR A 21 -5.24 15.19 6.58
N PHE A 22 -4.32 15.53 5.68
CA PHE A 22 -3.22 16.45 5.96
C PHE A 22 -3.72 17.84 6.36
N LEU A 23 -4.75 18.35 5.68
CA LEU A 23 -5.41 19.62 5.98
C LEU A 23 -6.32 19.55 7.23
N ARG A 24 -6.44 18.37 7.84
CA ARG A 24 -7.29 18.11 9.03
C ARG A 24 -8.77 18.42 8.80
N THR A 25 -9.25 18.30 7.57
CA THR A 25 -10.66 18.40 7.20
C THR A 25 -11.39 17.08 7.36
N LEU A 26 -10.65 15.96 7.28
CA LEU A 26 -11.12 14.60 7.58
C LEU A 26 -10.18 13.92 8.58
N SER A 27 -10.76 13.16 9.51
CA SER A 27 -10.06 12.19 10.35
C SER A 27 -9.90 10.85 9.63
N VAL A 28 -9.12 9.92 10.19
CA VAL A 28 -9.06 8.53 9.69
C VAL A 28 -10.44 7.88 9.74
N GLU A 29 -11.19 8.10 10.80
CA GLU A 29 -12.57 7.63 10.94
C GLU A 29 -13.47 8.15 9.82
N ASP A 30 -13.41 9.45 9.51
CA ASP A 30 -14.19 10.04 8.41
C ASP A 30 -13.86 9.41 7.06
N CYS A 31 -12.59 9.14 6.79
CA CYS A 31 -12.16 8.48 5.56
C CYS A 31 -12.75 7.08 5.43
N ILE A 32 -12.73 6.30 6.54
CA ILE A 32 -13.32 4.94 6.60
C ILE A 32 -14.83 5.00 6.41
N ARG A 33 -15.51 5.94 7.09
CA ARG A 33 -16.95 6.17 6.96
C ARG A 33 -17.33 6.46 5.51
N ILE A 34 -16.66 7.41 4.87
CA ILE A 34 -16.91 7.78 3.47
C ILE A 34 -16.68 6.58 2.55
N ALA A 35 -15.60 5.81 2.77
CA ALA A 35 -15.34 4.60 2.01
C ALA A 35 -16.50 3.58 2.13
N GLY A 36 -17.02 3.36 3.33
CA GLY A 36 -18.19 2.51 3.58
C GLY A 36 -19.45 3.01 2.89
N GLU A 37 -19.73 4.32 2.97
CA GLU A 37 -20.90 4.98 2.36
C GLU A 37 -20.94 4.85 0.83
N ILE A 38 -19.78 4.94 0.15
CA ILE A 38 -19.68 4.73 -1.30
C ILE A 38 -19.69 3.25 -1.71
N GLY A 39 -19.81 2.34 -0.74
CA GLY A 39 -19.92 0.89 -0.96
C GLY A 39 -18.59 0.15 -1.10
N ALA A 40 -17.46 0.74 -0.74
CA ALA A 40 -16.20 0.02 -0.57
C ALA A 40 -16.26 -0.85 0.69
N ARG A 41 -15.59 -2.00 0.63
CA ARG A 41 -15.55 -2.95 1.76
C ARG A 41 -14.15 -3.22 2.25
N GLY A 42 -13.13 -2.98 1.44
CA GLY A 42 -11.73 -3.11 1.82
C GLY A 42 -11.10 -1.74 2.05
N ILE A 43 -10.29 -1.64 3.10
CA ILE A 43 -9.51 -0.43 3.41
C ILE A 43 -8.02 -0.75 3.34
N GLU A 44 -7.30 0.07 2.61
CA GLU A 44 -5.84 0.14 2.65
C GLU A 44 -5.43 1.40 3.40
N LEU A 45 -4.52 1.26 4.36
CA LEU A 45 -4.01 2.35 5.19
C LEU A 45 -2.56 2.67 4.81
N ILE A 46 -2.17 3.95 4.95
CA ILE A 46 -0.78 4.40 4.91
C ILE A 46 -0.33 4.68 6.36
N PRO A 47 0.29 3.69 7.03
CA PRO A 47 0.57 3.80 8.45
C PRO A 47 1.44 4.99 8.82
N GLU A 48 2.51 5.23 8.05
CA GLU A 48 3.47 6.30 8.36
C GLU A 48 2.89 7.71 8.28
N GLN A 49 1.83 7.90 7.48
CA GLN A 49 1.21 9.20 7.28
C GLN A 49 -0.04 9.40 8.14
N MET A 50 -0.75 8.31 8.46
CA MET A 50 -2.09 8.39 9.05
C MET A 50 -2.19 7.83 10.46
N ILE A 51 -1.15 7.17 10.98
CA ILE A 51 -1.13 6.70 12.37
C ILE A 51 -0.34 7.67 13.25
N PRO A 52 -0.97 8.30 14.24
CA PRO A 52 -0.26 9.13 15.19
C PRO A 52 0.83 8.32 15.92
N GLY A 53 2.06 8.88 15.95
CA GLY A 53 3.18 8.25 16.65
C GLY A 53 3.86 7.11 15.91
N PHE A 54 3.50 6.84 14.63
CA PHE A 54 4.22 5.85 13.82
C PHE A 54 5.76 5.98 13.97
N PRO A 55 6.50 4.87 14.14
CA PRO A 55 6.08 3.47 14.03
C PRO A 55 5.49 2.87 15.33
N HIS A 56 5.32 3.64 16.39
CA HIS A 56 4.76 3.19 17.67
C HIS A 56 3.22 3.33 17.64
N VAL A 57 2.55 2.31 17.11
CA VAL A 57 1.09 2.27 17.07
C VAL A 57 0.53 1.98 18.46
N SER A 58 -0.33 2.85 18.99
CA SER A 58 -0.94 2.65 20.31
C SER A 58 -2.03 1.57 20.29
N ASP A 59 -2.28 0.95 21.46
CA ASP A 59 -3.40 0.00 21.61
C ASP A 59 -4.76 0.70 21.42
N GLU A 60 -4.85 1.96 21.83
CA GLU A 60 -6.03 2.79 21.64
C GLU A 60 -6.35 2.96 20.15
N PHE A 61 -5.35 3.35 19.33
CA PHE A 61 -5.56 3.46 17.88
C PHE A 61 -6.02 2.13 17.25
N VAL A 62 -5.44 1.01 17.68
CA VAL A 62 -5.83 -0.32 17.17
C VAL A 62 -7.28 -0.65 17.54
N ALA A 63 -7.69 -0.35 18.77
CA ALA A 63 -9.06 -0.55 19.21
C ALA A 63 -10.05 0.31 18.41
N ASP A 64 -9.74 1.60 18.24
CA ASP A 64 -10.54 2.53 17.44
C ASP A 64 -10.62 2.07 15.97
N TRP A 65 -9.49 1.66 15.39
CA TRP A 65 -9.41 1.15 14.03
C TRP A 65 -10.40 0.00 13.78
N PHE A 66 -10.43 -1.01 14.63
CA PHE A 66 -11.37 -2.13 14.50
C PHE A 66 -12.81 -1.72 14.79
N SER A 67 -13.03 -0.81 15.74
CA SER A 67 -14.36 -0.25 16.02
C SER A 67 -14.93 0.48 14.80
N TRP A 68 -14.14 1.32 14.14
CA TRP A 68 -14.56 2.00 12.90
C TRP A 68 -14.85 1.01 11.76
N MET A 69 -14.01 -0.03 11.61
CA MET A 69 -14.23 -1.07 10.59
C MET A 69 -15.58 -1.76 10.79
N GLU A 70 -15.90 -2.14 12.04
CA GLU A 70 -17.18 -2.76 12.37
C GLU A 70 -18.35 -1.80 12.14
N GLN A 71 -18.23 -0.56 12.63
CA GLN A 71 -19.27 0.46 12.54
C GLN A 71 -19.66 0.78 11.09
N TYR A 72 -18.68 0.87 10.18
CA TYR A 72 -18.92 1.26 8.79
C TYR A 72 -18.95 0.09 7.82
N GLY A 73 -18.89 -1.15 8.32
CA GLY A 73 -19.00 -2.39 7.54
C GLY A 73 -17.86 -2.56 6.54
N THR A 74 -16.65 -2.12 6.89
CA THR A 74 -15.44 -2.25 6.12
C THR A 74 -14.49 -3.26 6.75
N THR A 75 -13.37 -3.57 6.09
CA THR A 75 -12.40 -4.56 6.56
C THR A 75 -10.99 -4.11 6.19
N PRO A 76 -10.00 -4.22 7.08
CA PRO A 76 -8.61 -4.01 6.72
C PRO A 76 -8.20 -5.01 5.64
N VAL A 77 -7.52 -4.55 4.59
CA VAL A 77 -7.03 -5.45 3.53
C VAL A 77 -5.56 -5.28 3.27
N ALA A 78 -5.06 -4.05 3.29
CA ALA A 78 -3.67 -3.76 3.00
C ALA A 78 -3.14 -2.58 3.82
N THR A 79 -1.82 -2.53 3.94
CA THR A 79 -1.08 -1.33 4.33
C THR A 79 -0.05 -1.00 3.27
N ASP A 80 0.22 0.30 3.06
CA ASP A 80 1.34 0.78 2.29
C ASP A 80 2.62 0.72 3.10
N LEU A 81 3.73 0.51 2.40
CA LEU A 81 5.05 0.60 2.97
C LEU A 81 5.95 1.48 2.10
N PHE A 82 6.43 2.56 2.68
CA PHE A 82 7.43 3.44 2.09
C PHE A 82 8.79 3.18 2.75
N LEU A 83 9.76 2.75 1.95
CA LEU A 83 11.10 2.51 2.43
C LEU A 83 11.89 3.82 2.47
N ASP A 84 12.03 4.42 3.65
CA ASP A 84 12.89 5.60 3.84
C ASP A 84 14.36 5.19 3.91
N THR A 85 15.01 5.14 2.76
CA THR A 85 16.42 4.76 2.65
C THR A 85 17.39 5.85 3.13
N LYS A 86 16.92 7.10 3.28
CA LYS A 86 17.70 8.25 3.70
C LYS A 86 17.43 8.70 5.13
N ARG A 87 17.14 7.77 6.01
CA ARG A 87 16.86 8.04 7.42
C ARG A 87 18.01 8.75 8.17
N TYR A 88 19.24 8.58 7.69
CA TYR A 88 20.42 9.21 8.26
C TYR A 88 20.97 10.29 7.31
N PRO A 89 21.49 11.41 7.84
CA PRO A 89 21.96 12.52 7.01
C PRO A 89 23.24 12.20 6.23
N ASP A 90 24.03 11.24 6.69
CA ASP A 90 25.39 10.93 6.22
C ASP A 90 25.50 9.59 5.46
N ARG A 91 24.47 8.76 5.50
CA ARG A 91 24.48 7.46 4.82
C ARG A 91 23.08 6.97 4.46
N TRP A 92 23.04 6.03 3.55
CA TRP A 92 21.85 5.22 3.26
C TRP A 92 21.69 4.10 4.29
N LEU A 93 20.46 3.55 4.40
CA LEU A 93 20.23 2.33 5.16
C LEU A 93 20.99 1.16 4.51
N THR A 94 21.59 0.31 5.35
CA THR A 94 22.09 -0.99 4.90
C THR A 94 20.95 -1.90 4.47
N LEU A 95 21.25 -2.99 3.76
CA LEU A 95 20.23 -3.97 3.37
C LEU A 95 19.53 -4.56 4.60
N GLU A 96 20.28 -4.88 5.65
CA GLU A 96 19.73 -5.41 6.89
C GLU A 96 18.77 -4.42 7.57
N GLU A 97 19.12 -3.13 7.58
CA GLU A 97 18.24 -2.08 8.14
C GLU A 97 16.98 -1.90 7.29
N GLN A 98 17.08 -2.02 5.97
CA GLN A 98 15.94 -1.97 5.06
C GLN A 98 15.00 -3.15 5.29
N VAL A 99 15.54 -4.37 5.39
CA VAL A 99 14.78 -5.59 5.70
C VAL A 99 14.13 -5.50 7.08
N ALA A 100 14.86 -4.98 8.09
CA ALA A 100 14.31 -4.77 9.43
C ALA A 100 13.14 -3.76 9.44
N SER A 101 13.17 -2.76 8.55
CA SER A 101 12.03 -1.85 8.38
C SER A 101 10.80 -2.59 7.86
N PHE A 102 11.00 -3.51 6.91
CA PHE A 102 9.91 -4.36 6.40
C PHE A 102 9.33 -5.27 7.47
N HIS A 103 10.16 -5.90 8.31
CA HIS A 103 9.67 -6.73 9.42
C HIS A 103 8.79 -5.94 10.38
N ARG A 104 9.21 -4.72 10.75
CA ARG A 104 8.42 -3.82 11.59
C ARG A 104 7.07 -3.49 10.96
N ASP A 105 7.05 -3.16 9.67
CA ASP A 105 5.83 -2.74 8.98
C ASP A 105 4.90 -3.92 8.70
N ILE A 106 5.44 -5.13 8.52
CA ILE A 106 4.68 -6.38 8.52
C ILE A 106 4.00 -6.61 9.87
N ASP A 107 4.70 -6.42 11.00
CA ASP A 107 4.10 -6.54 12.33
C ASP A 107 2.96 -5.52 12.54
N ILE A 108 3.12 -4.29 12.04
CA ILE A 108 2.06 -3.28 12.07
C ILE A 108 0.86 -3.72 11.23
N ALA A 109 1.10 -4.23 10.01
CA ALA A 109 0.03 -4.75 9.16
C ALA A 109 -0.76 -5.87 9.84
N VAL A 110 -0.06 -6.84 10.43
CA VAL A 110 -0.68 -7.95 11.19
C VAL A 110 -1.52 -7.40 12.35
N ARG A 111 -0.98 -6.45 13.10
CA ARG A 111 -1.65 -5.84 14.24
C ARG A 111 -2.92 -5.09 13.84
N LEU A 112 -2.94 -4.52 12.63
CA LEU A 112 -4.10 -3.84 12.04
C LEU A 112 -5.05 -4.79 11.30
N GLY A 113 -4.76 -6.10 11.26
CA GLY A 113 -5.59 -7.09 10.58
C GLY A 113 -5.45 -7.10 9.05
N ALA A 114 -4.45 -6.42 8.49
CA ALA A 114 -4.16 -6.46 7.07
C ALA A 114 -3.38 -7.74 6.70
N THR A 115 -3.68 -8.30 5.53
CA THR A 115 -3.03 -9.50 5.00
C THR A 115 -2.12 -9.22 3.82
N VAL A 116 -2.06 -7.96 3.40
CA VAL A 116 -1.23 -7.48 2.31
C VAL A 116 -0.45 -6.26 2.77
N VAL A 117 0.84 -6.22 2.43
CA VAL A 117 1.67 -5.03 2.49
C VAL A 117 2.03 -4.66 1.06
N ARG A 118 1.64 -3.48 0.63
CA ARG A 118 1.99 -2.91 -0.67
C ARG A 118 3.34 -2.22 -0.54
N ALA A 119 4.37 -2.82 -1.12
CA ALA A 119 5.68 -2.19 -1.27
C ALA A 119 5.66 -1.26 -2.49
N ILE A 120 6.10 -0.02 -2.32
CA ILE A 120 6.14 0.93 -3.44
C ILE A 120 7.18 0.53 -4.49
N ILE A 121 6.99 1.03 -5.71
CA ILE A 121 7.73 0.64 -6.92
C ILE A 121 9.26 0.74 -6.80
N ASN A 122 9.79 1.62 -5.98
CA ASN A 122 11.24 1.81 -5.79
C ASN A 122 11.87 0.88 -4.74
N THR A 123 11.11 -0.05 -4.17
CA THR A 123 11.64 -1.04 -3.22
C THR A 123 12.65 -1.97 -3.91
N PRO A 124 13.88 -2.12 -3.39
CA PRO A 124 14.87 -3.01 -4.01
C PRO A 124 14.44 -4.49 -3.97
N PRO A 125 14.74 -5.27 -5.04
CA PRO A 125 14.43 -6.70 -5.09
C PRO A 125 15.01 -7.49 -3.92
N GLU A 126 16.23 -7.14 -3.49
CA GLU A 126 16.95 -7.79 -2.39
C GLU A 126 16.25 -7.57 -1.04
N VAL A 127 15.58 -6.45 -0.87
CA VAL A 127 14.78 -6.16 0.33
C VAL A 127 13.53 -7.03 0.35
N MET A 128 12.84 -7.16 -0.77
CA MET A 128 11.69 -8.05 -0.91
C MET A 128 12.09 -9.50 -0.63
N GLU A 129 13.23 -9.93 -1.18
CA GLU A 129 13.77 -11.27 -0.91
C GLU A 129 14.07 -11.50 0.57
N GLY A 130 14.79 -10.55 1.20
CA GLY A 130 15.16 -10.67 2.61
C GLY A 130 13.96 -10.65 3.56
N ALA A 131 12.89 -9.96 3.20
CA ALA A 131 11.67 -9.87 4.01
C ALA A 131 10.69 -11.03 3.78
N ALA A 132 10.79 -11.76 2.67
CA ALA A 132 9.85 -12.81 2.30
C ALA A 132 9.65 -13.90 3.36
N PRO A 133 10.69 -14.49 3.97
CA PRO A 133 10.50 -15.53 4.99
C PRO A 133 9.71 -15.02 6.21
N TYR A 134 9.92 -13.77 6.61
CA TYR A 134 9.19 -13.17 7.71
C TYR A 134 7.72 -12.93 7.36
N ALA A 135 7.46 -12.45 6.16
CA ALA A 135 6.10 -12.28 5.66
C ALA A 135 5.33 -13.62 5.60
N GLU A 136 5.99 -14.71 5.18
CA GLU A 136 5.42 -16.07 5.21
C GLU A 136 5.08 -16.53 6.63
N GLU A 137 6.00 -16.34 7.58
CA GLU A 137 5.78 -16.65 9.00
C GLU A 137 4.56 -15.94 9.55
N LYS A 138 4.39 -14.66 9.17
CA LYS A 138 3.28 -13.81 9.62
C LYS A 138 1.98 -14.00 8.82
N GLY A 139 2.00 -14.76 7.74
CA GLY A 139 0.83 -14.95 6.87
C GLY A 139 0.45 -13.70 6.07
N VAL A 140 1.41 -12.81 5.80
CA VAL A 140 1.24 -11.56 5.05
C VAL A 140 1.85 -11.70 3.66
N ARG A 141 1.22 -11.11 2.66
CA ARG A 141 1.77 -11.00 1.31
C ARG A 141 2.43 -9.63 1.11
N LEU A 142 3.66 -9.66 0.59
CA LEU A 142 4.38 -8.48 0.12
C LEU A 142 4.16 -8.33 -1.38
N LEU A 143 3.44 -7.30 -1.79
CA LEU A 143 3.13 -7.07 -3.19
C LEU A 143 3.84 -5.80 -3.67
N LEU A 144 4.74 -5.95 -4.65
CA LEU A 144 5.35 -4.79 -5.29
C LEU A 144 4.32 -4.08 -6.18
N GLU A 145 4.09 -2.81 -5.94
CA GLU A 145 3.27 -1.99 -6.83
C GLU A 145 3.96 -1.84 -8.19
N VAL A 146 3.26 -2.16 -9.27
CA VAL A 146 3.73 -1.87 -10.63
C VAL A 146 3.06 -0.57 -11.08
N HIS A 147 3.78 0.53 -10.93
CA HIS A 147 3.29 1.89 -11.17
C HIS A 147 4.04 2.54 -12.35
N ALA A 148 3.32 3.32 -13.16
CA ALA A 148 3.94 4.12 -14.23
C ALA A 148 5.08 5.02 -13.66
N PRO A 149 6.21 5.19 -14.38
CA PRO A 149 6.47 4.79 -15.78
C PRO A 149 6.94 3.33 -15.96
N PHE A 150 7.02 2.54 -14.92
CA PHE A 150 7.42 1.14 -15.01
C PHE A 150 6.29 0.29 -15.60
N HIS A 151 6.66 -0.72 -16.37
CA HIS A 151 5.75 -1.70 -16.95
C HIS A 151 6.34 -3.11 -16.75
N TYR A 152 5.57 -4.16 -17.02
CA TYR A 152 5.95 -5.53 -16.69
C TYR A 152 7.24 -6.03 -17.36
N GLU A 153 7.63 -5.46 -18.49
CA GLU A 153 8.86 -5.80 -19.21
C GLU A 153 10.03 -4.87 -18.83
N HIS A 154 9.81 -3.92 -17.90
CA HIS A 154 10.88 -3.04 -17.45
C HIS A 154 11.93 -3.84 -16.67
N PRO A 155 13.25 -3.63 -16.90
CA PRO A 155 14.31 -4.40 -16.24
C PRO A 155 14.19 -4.44 -14.71
N TRP A 156 13.73 -3.38 -14.09
CA TRP A 156 13.46 -3.32 -12.66
C TRP A 156 12.38 -4.31 -12.21
N ILE A 157 11.30 -4.42 -12.93
CA ILE A 157 10.23 -5.38 -12.63
C ILE A 157 10.69 -6.81 -12.91
N LEU A 158 11.48 -7.03 -13.98
CA LEU A 158 12.04 -8.34 -14.29
C LEU A 158 12.96 -8.87 -13.18
N GLN A 159 13.74 -8.00 -12.52
CA GLN A 159 14.54 -8.39 -11.36
C GLN A 159 13.67 -8.89 -10.19
N HIS A 160 12.54 -8.24 -9.92
CA HIS A 160 11.60 -8.70 -8.90
C HIS A 160 10.95 -10.03 -9.27
N LEU A 161 10.58 -10.21 -10.54
CA LEU A 161 10.05 -11.50 -11.02
C LEU A 161 11.09 -12.62 -10.91
N GLU A 162 12.37 -12.34 -11.14
CA GLU A 162 13.46 -13.28 -10.93
C GLU A 162 13.58 -13.69 -9.45
N VAL A 163 13.52 -12.72 -8.52
CA VAL A 163 13.48 -13.00 -7.08
C VAL A 163 12.29 -13.89 -6.73
N MET A 164 11.09 -13.54 -7.19
CA MET A 164 9.87 -14.32 -6.95
C MET A 164 10.00 -15.76 -7.48
N HIS A 165 10.54 -15.92 -8.68
CA HIS A 165 10.77 -17.23 -9.29
C HIS A 165 11.84 -18.03 -8.53
N ARG A 166 12.96 -17.41 -8.18
CA ARG A 166 14.09 -18.05 -7.50
C ARG A 166 13.75 -18.48 -6.07
N THR A 167 13.03 -17.66 -5.34
CA THR A 167 12.62 -17.96 -3.97
C THR A 167 11.44 -18.92 -3.91
N GLY A 168 10.55 -18.89 -4.90
CA GLY A 168 9.28 -19.62 -4.89
C GLY A 168 8.37 -19.21 -3.75
N SER A 169 8.62 -18.05 -3.11
CA SER A 169 7.88 -17.59 -1.95
C SER A 169 6.42 -17.25 -2.30
N PRO A 170 5.43 -17.85 -1.62
CA PRO A 170 4.03 -17.48 -1.82
C PRO A 170 3.69 -16.10 -1.24
N ALA A 171 4.57 -15.54 -0.41
CA ALA A 171 4.37 -14.20 0.15
C ALA A 171 4.67 -13.09 -0.86
N LEU A 172 5.49 -13.34 -1.88
CA LEU A 172 5.84 -12.33 -2.86
C LEU A 172 4.86 -12.28 -4.04
N GLY A 173 4.62 -11.08 -4.56
CA GLY A 173 3.79 -10.89 -5.73
C GLY A 173 3.83 -9.46 -6.28
N LEU A 174 3.03 -9.22 -7.32
CA LEU A 174 2.87 -7.90 -7.91
C LEU A 174 1.46 -7.37 -7.63
N MET A 175 1.36 -6.05 -7.44
CA MET A 175 0.11 -5.31 -7.36
C MET A 175 0.08 -4.30 -8.51
N PRO A 176 -0.69 -4.56 -9.58
CA PRO A 176 -0.75 -3.64 -10.70
C PRO A 176 -1.52 -2.36 -10.32
N ASP A 177 -0.87 -1.21 -10.47
CA ASP A 177 -1.56 0.06 -10.56
C ASP A 177 -2.21 0.17 -11.94
N MET A 178 -3.51 0.45 -11.98
CA MET A 178 -4.27 0.52 -13.22
C MET A 178 -3.80 1.67 -14.13
N GLY A 179 -3.09 2.65 -13.59
CA GLY A 179 -2.42 3.71 -14.34
C GLY A 179 -1.38 3.18 -15.34
N THR A 180 -0.81 1.98 -15.10
CA THR A 180 0.12 1.32 -16.03
C THR A 180 -0.55 0.94 -17.36
N PHE A 181 -1.87 0.76 -17.39
CA PHE A 181 -2.66 0.37 -18.57
C PHE A 181 -3.34 1.55 -19.27
N VAL A 182 -3.05 2.78 -18.85
CA VAL A 182 -3.66 3.98 -19.41
C VAL A 182 -3.05 4.29 -20.78
N GLU A 183 -3.85 4.17 -21.83
CA GLU A 183 -3.44 4.53 -23.20
C GLU A 183 -3.42 6.05 -23.42
N ARG A 184 -4.24 6.79 -22.67
CA ARG A 184 -4.35 8.25 -22.76
C ARG A 184 -4.56 8.85 -21.38
N PHE A 185 -3.89 9.94 -21.11
CA PHE A 185 -4.13 10.67 -19.87
C PHE A 185 -5.60 11.12 -19.77
N PRO A 186 -6.20 11.00 -18.58
CA PRO A 186 -7.54 11.53 -18.34
C PRO A 186 -7.61 13.01 -18.74
N ARG A 187 -8.72 13.42 -19.34
CA ARG A 187 -8.91 14.81 -19.81
C ARG A 187 -8.59 15.84 -18.71
N VAL A 188 -9.00 15.58 -17.48
CA VAL A 188 -8.75 16.47 -16.33
C VAL A 188 -7.25 16.67 -16.09
N VAL A 189 -6.45 15.61 -16.19
CA VAL A 189 -4.99 15.69 -16.01
C VAL A 189 -4.35 16.50 -17.15
N SER A 190 -4.75 16.23 -18.39
CA SER A 190 -4.25 16.95 -19.56
C SER A 190 -4.61 18.43 -19.51
N GLU A 191 -5.86 18.77 -19.19
CA GLU A 191 -6.32 20.17 -19.05
C GLU A 191 -5.62 20.89 -17.91
N ARG A 192 -5.36 20.21 -16.79
CA ARG A 192 -4.60 20.79 -15.68
C ARG A 192 -3.15 21.07 -16.07
N ALA A 193 -2.51 20.13 -16.77
CA ALA A 193 -1.14 20.29 -17.26
C ALA A 193 -1.04 21.50 -18.22
N LEU A 194 -1.96 21.61 -19.17
CA LEU A 194 -2.02 22.72 -20.11
C LEU A 194 -2.24 24.08 -19.39
N ARG A 195 -3.14 24.12 -18.41
CA ARG A 195 -3.35 25.32 -17.58
C ARG A 195 -2.09 25.72 -16.80
N ASN A 196 -1.27 24.75 -16.42
CA ASN A 196 -0.01 24.96 -15.71
C ASN A 196 1.18 25.21 -16.65
N GLY A 197 0.93 25.42 -17.95
CA GLY A 197 1.95 25.80 -18.92
C GLY A 197 2.63 24.66 -19.66
N ALA A 198 2.13 23.42 -19.56
CA ALA A 198 2.60 22.35 -20.42
C ALA A 198 2.29 22.65 -21.90
N LYS A 199 3.21 22.32 -22.80
CA LYS A 199 2.97 22.43 -24.24
C LYS A 199 2.09 21.25 -24.69
N PRO A 200 1.19 21.48 -25.66
CA PRO A 200 0.38 20.42 -26.24
C PRO A 200 1.22 19.30 -26.82
#